data_51426bbf2ff319b1c77d3b8c8b07e87f
#
_entry.id   51426bbf2ff319b1c77d3b8c8b07e87f
#
_cell.length_a   1.000
_cell.length_b   1.000
_cell.length_c   1.000
_cell.angle_alpha   90.00
_cell.angle_beta   90.00
_cell.angle_gamma   90.00
#
_symmetry.space_group_name_H-M   'P 1'
#
loop_
_entity.id
_entity.type
_entity.pdbx_description
1 polymer ?
#
loop_
_entity_poly.entity_id
_entity_poly.type
_entity_poly.pdbx_seq_one_letter_code
_entity_poly.pdbx_strand_id
1 'polypeptide(L)'
;MAKRIEYCQMKAGDVKTGFGNPRKISKAKMEELERSLQENGDFGIFLIDEQDNIIGGNQRLKAILKIWGPDTVLDCKRLIGYS
;
A
#
# COMPACT_ATOMS: atom_id res chain seq x y z
N MET A 1 6.06 -21.94 13.90
CA MET A 1 6.06 -21.89 12.42
C MET A 1 7.10 -20.91 11.94
N ALA A 2 7.77 -21.25 10.87
CA ALA A 2 8.78 -20.37 10.33
C ALA A 2 8.13 -19.10 9.73
N LYS A 3 8.65 -17.97 10.08
CA LYS A 3 8.25 -16.71 9.47
C LYS A 3 8.88 -16.61 8.09
N ARG A 4 8.10 -16.12 7.13
CA ARG A 4 8.66 -15.94 5.80
C ARG A 4 8.02 -14.73 5.13
N ILE A 5 8.70 -14.23 4.13
CA ILE A 5 8.23 -13.09 3.35
C ILE A 5 8.10 -13.55 1.91
N GLU A 6 6.91 -13.37 1.34
CA GLU A 6 6.67 -13.67 -0.06
C GLU A 6 6.55 -12.38 -0.84
N TYR A 7 7.28 -12.30 -1.95
CA TYR A 7 7.16 -11.17 -2.86
C TYR A 7 6.07 -11.46 -3.87
N CYS A 8 5.17 -10.52 -4.05
CA CYS A 8 4.07 -10.69 -4.99
C CYS A 8 3.67 -9.35 -5.59
N GLN A 9 2.84 -9.40 -6.62
CA GLN A 9 2.25 -8.21 -7.22
C GLN A 9 0.75 -8.28 -7.08
N MET A 10 0.13 -7.14 -6.73
CA MET A 10 -1.32 -7.05 -6.58
C MET A 10 -1.82 -5.76 -7.17
N LYS A 11 -3.05 -5.79 -7.65
CA LYS A 11 -3.72 -4.55 -8.04
C LYS A 11 -4.06 -3.76 -6.79
N ALA A 12 -3.91 -2.44 -6.85
CA ALA A 12 -4.18 -1.57 -5.72
C ALA A 12 -5.58 -1.79 -5.13
N GLY A 13 -6.56 -2.05 -5.98
CA GLY A 13 -7.93 -2.31 -5.53
C GLY A 13 -8.13 -3.64 -4.83
N ASP A 14 -7.19 -4.58 -4.97
CA ASP A 14 -7.28 -5.89 -4.33
C ASP A 14 -6.65 -5.90 -2.93
N VAL A 15 -5.89 -4.86 -2.60
CA VAL A 15 -5.30 -4.73 -1.26
C VAL A 15 -6.36 -4.22 -0.31
N LYS A 16 -6.56 -4.93 0.79
CA LYS A 16 -7.60 -4.59 1.76
C LYS A 16 -7.12 -3.54 2.74
N THR A 17 -7.95 -2.54 2.98
CA THR A 17 -7.65 -1.43 3.90
C THR A 17 -8.57 -1.46 5.11
N GLY A 18 -8.97 -2.65 5.54
CA GLY A 18 -10.02 -2.84 6.53
C GLY A 18 -9.69 -2.48 7.97
N PHE A 19 -8.43 -2.24 8.28
CA PHE A 19 -8.07 -1.78 9.62
C PHE A 19 -8.13 -0.27 9.67
N GLY A 20 -9.14 0.30 10.15
CA GLY A 20 -9.29 1.73 10.20
C GLY A 20 -7.96 2.47 10.30
N ASN A 21 -7.78 3.44 9.48
CA ASN A 21 -6.53 4.18 9.45
C ASN A 21 -6.48 5.10 10.67
N PRO A 22 -5.64 4.80 11.67
CA PRO A 22 -5.63 5.59 12.90
C PRO A 22 -5.09 6.99 12.72
N ARG A 23 -4.44 7.27 11.61
CA ARG A 23 -3.90 8.59 11.34
C ARG A 23 -4.53 9.18 10.10
N LYS A 24 -5.01 10.40 10.26
CA LYS A 24 -5.44 11.20 9.12
C LYS A 24 -4.26 12.04 8.69
N ILE A 25 -3.90 11.91 7.45
CA ILE A 25 -2.90 12.77 6.84
C ILE A 25 -3.58 14.09 6.47
N SER A 26 -2.89 15.21 6.67
CA SER A 26 -3.43 16.51 6.27
C SER A 26 -3.55 16.59 4.76
N LYS A 27 -4.45 17.44 4.28
CA LYS A 27 -4.63 17.64 2.85
C LYS A 27 -3.34 18.08 2.16
N ALA A 28 -2.61 18.99 2.80
CA ALA A 28 -1.33 19.46 2.24
C ALA A 28 -0.30 18.35 2.10
N LYS A 29 -0.19 17.50 3.11
CA LYS A 29 0.74 16.37 3.07
C LYS A 29 0.32 15.32 2.05
N MET A 30 -0.97 15.10 1.90
CA MET A 30 -1.47 14.19 0.88
C MET A 30 -1.13 14.70 -0.51
N GLU A 31 -1.27 15.98 -0.76
CA GLU A 31 -0.92 16.59 -2.03
C GLU A 31 0.58 16.48 -2.32
N GLU A 32 1.43 16.66 -1.30
CA GLU A 32 2.86 16.46 -1.45
C GLU A 32 3.18 15.01 -1.81
N LEU A 33 2.53 14.06 -1.16
CA LEU A 33 2.71 12.64 -1.43
C LEU A 33 2.30 12.31 -2.86
N GLU A 34 1.15 12.80 -3.29
CA GLU A 34 0.66 12.60 -4.65
C GLU A 34 1.63 13.16 -5.68
N ARG A 35 2.14 14.36 -5.44
CA ARG A 35 3.12 14.99 -6.33
C ARG A 35 4.40 14.16 -6.39
N SER A 36 4.91 13.72 -5.25
CA SER A 36 6.13 12.91 -5.18
C SER A 36 5.98 11.62 -5.96
N LEU A 37 4.84 10.95 -5.82
CA LEU A 37 4.57 9.71 -6.56
C LEU A 37 4.50 9.96 -8.07
N GLN A 38 3.89 11.06 -8.49
CA GLN A 38 3.79 11.40 -9.91
C GLN A 38 5.15 11.75 -10.50
N GLU A 39 5.98 12.47 -9.77
CA GLU A 39 7.30 12.88 -10.25
C GLU A 39 8.28 11.73 -10.33
N ASN A 40 8.27 10.87 -9.33
CA ASN A 40 9.25 9.78 -9.24
C ASN A 40 8.81 8.51 -9.95
N GLY A 41 7.50 8.27 -10.03
CA GLY A 41 6.97 7.06 -10.65
C GLY A 41 7.28 5.78 -9.89
N ASP A 42 7.86 5.88 -8.71
CA ASP A 42 8.24 4.72 -7.89
C ASP A 42 7.31 4.64 -6.68
N PHE A 43 6.50 3.60 -6.65
CA PHE A 43 5.52 3.42 -5.58
C PHE A 43 6.11 2.74 -4.34
N GLY A 44 7.34 2.23 -4.44
CA GLY A 44 7.94 1.46 -3.37
C GLY A 44 7.26 0.10 -3.20
N ILE A 45 7.54 -0.53 -2.06
CA ILE A 45 7.00 -1.83 -1.74
C ILE A 45 5.98 -1.70 -0.62
N PHE A 46 4.84 -2.37 -0.79
CA PHE A 46 3.75 -2.37 0.20
C PHE A 46 3.82 -3.65 1.03
N LEU A 47 3.56 -3.53 2.32
CA LEU A 47 3.53 -4.67 3.23
C LEU A 47 2.09 -5.11 3.43
N ILE A 48 1.83 -6.39 3.22
CA ILE A 48 0.50 -6.97 3.43
C ILE A 48 0.63 -8.22 4.30
N ASP A 49 -0.49 -8.61 4.91
CA ASP A 49 -0.56 -9.84 5.70
C ASP A 49 -1.03 -11.01 4.83
N GLU A 50 -1.28 -12.16 5.47
CA GLU A 50 -1.71 -13.37 4.77
C GLU A 50 -3.08 -13.25 4.14
N GLN A 51 -3.89 -12.29 4.57
CA GLN A 51 -5.23 -12.05 4.05
C GLN A 51 -5.31 -10.84 3.14
N ASP A 52 -4.16 -10.36 2.68
CA ASP A 52 -4.04 -9.22 1.78
C ASP A 52 -4.46 -7.88 2.41
N ASN A 53 -4.44 -7.81 3.74
CA ASN A 53 -4.65 -6.54 4.44
C ASN A 53 -3.37 -5.75 4.45
N ILE A 54 -3.47 -4.46 4.17
CA ILE A 54 -2.29 -3.61 4.15
C ILE A 54 -1.78 -3.34 5.57
N ILE A 55 -0.48 -3.54 5.76
CA ILE A 55 0.20 -3.28 7.02
C ILE A 55 1.02 -1.99 6.92
N GLY A 56 1.71 -1.80 5.81
CA GLY A 56 2.53 -0.62 5.59
C GLY A 56 2.33 -0.04 4.21
N GLY A 57 2.30 1.28 4.11
CA GLY A 57 2.09 1.99 2.86
C GLY A 57 0.66 2.47 2.66
N ASN A 58 -0.13 2.54 3.72
CA ASN A 58 -1.54 2.89 3.65
C ASN A 58 -1.80 4.23 2.97
N GLN A 59 -1.01 5.25 3.32
CA GLN A 59 -1.19 6.58 2.73
C GLN A 59 -0.83 6.59 1.25
N ARG A 60 0.25 5.90 0.88
CA ARG A 60 0.64 5.77 -0.53
C ARG A 60 -0.42 5.04 -1.32
N LEU A 61 -1.00 3.99 -0.75
CA LEU A 61 -2.07 3.25 -1.41
C LEU A 61 -3.27 4.16 -1.71
N LYS A 62 -3.67 4.98 -0.75
CA LYS A 62 -4.76 5.94 -0.96
C LYS A 62 -4.46 6.91 -2.09
N ALA A 63 -3.23 7.44 -2.12
CA ALA A 63 -2.82 8.35 -3.17
C ALA A 63 -2.84 7.66 -4.54
N ILE A 64 -2.36 6.44 -4.62
CA ILE A 64 -2.34 5.68 -5.87
C ILE A 64 -3.75 5.41 -6.38
N LEU A 65 -4.64 5.00 -5.50
CA LEU A 65 -6.04 4.76 -5.87
C LEU A 65 -6.70 6.02 -6.40
N LYS A 66 -6.36 7.16 -5.83
CA LYS A 66 -6.91 8.45 -6.25
C LYS A 66 -6.38 8.90 -7.61
N ILE A 67 -5.08 8.70 -7.87
CA ILE A 67 -4.43 9.23 -9.07
C ILE A 67 -4.51 8.25 -10.25
N TRP A 68 -4.17 6.99 -9.99
CA TRP A 68 -4.07 5.97 -11.05
C TRP A 68 -5.20 4.96 -11.05
N GLY A 69 -5.90 4.81 -9.93
CA GLY A 69 -7.03 3.91 -9.83
C GLY A 69 -6.68 2.50 -9.37
N PRO A 70 -7.73 1.66 -9.20
CA PRO A 70 -7.57 0.34 -8.57
C PRO A 70 -6.85 -0.70 -9.43
N ASP A 71 -6.69 -0.46 -10.72
CA ASP A 71 -6.03 -1.42 -11.62
C ASP A 71 -4.51 -1.30 -11.62
N THR A 72 -3.97 -0.36 -10.86
CA THR A 72 -2.52 -0.14 -10.77
C THR A 72 -1.87 -1.34 -10.06
N VAL A 73 -0.86 -1.93 -10.69
CA VAL A 73 -0.14 -3.07 -10.13
C VAL A 73 0.93 -2.57 -9.16
N LEU A 74 0.92 -3.14 -7.96
CA LEU A 74 1.84 -2.77 -6.88
C LEU A 74 2.74 -3.95 -6.53
N ASP A 75 3.99 -3.65 -6.18
CA ASP A 75 4.90 -4.64 -5.63
C ASP A 75 4.65 -4.77 -4.13
N CYS A 76 4.44 -5.98 -3.67
CA CYS A 76 4.08 -6.25 -2.29
C CYS A 76 4.96 -7.30 -1.65
N LYS A 77 5.12 -7.20 -0.35
CA LYS A 77 5.70 -8.25 0.49
C LYS A 77 4.61 -8.79 1.39
N ARG A 78 4.31 -10.07 1.24
CA ARG A 78 3.33 -10.73 2.12
C ARG A 78 4.07 -11.34 3.29
N LEU A 79 3.69 -10.92 4.50
CA LEU A 79 4.30 -11.42 5.73
C LEU A 79 3.53 -12.64 6.21
N ILE A 80 4.20 -13.79 6.26
CA ILE A 80 3.59 -15.06 6.65
C ILE A 80 4.17 -15.50 7.98
N GLY A 81 3.30 -15.85 8.92
CA GLY A 81 3.71 -16.26 10.26
C GLY A 81 4.02 -15.10 11.21
N TYR A 82 3.76 -13.88 10.80
CA TYR A 82 3.92 -12.68 11.63
C TYR A 82 2.57 -12.29 12.21
N SER A 83 2.22 -12.76 13.30
CA SER A 83 0.93 -12.41 13.92
C SER A 83 1.12 -11.77 15.27
#